data_0941fa81a22b0a22e7609e101c35539d
#
_entry.id   0941fa81a22b0a22e7609e101c35539d
#
_cell.length_a   1.000
_cell.length_b   1.000
_cell.length_c   1.000
_cell.angle_alpha   90.00
_cell.angle_beta   90.00
_cell.angle_gamma   90.00
#
_symmetry.space_group_name_H-M   'P 1'
#
loop_
_entity.id
_entity.type
_entity.pdbx_description
1 polymer ?
#
loop_
_entity_poly.entity_id
_entity_poly.type
_entity_poly.pdbx_seq_one_letter_code
_entity_poly.pdbx_strand_id
1 'polypeptide(L)'
;CLTLWCSATIDDLNGWERIENNNEFAELESELSNCFQNLTKSLAATFSQVMIVTNEVGYGIVPELATTRFFRDQLGKLNIAVAAISGTAFQVTAGIPVRLK
;
A
#
# COMPACT_ATOMS: atom_id res chain seq x y z
N CYS A 1 2.04 -8.77 6.06
CA CYS A 1 0.86 -8.03 5.58
C CYS A 1 1.26 -6.66 5.03
N LEU A 2 0.97 -6.44 3.77
CA LEU A 2 1.34 -5.20 3.08
C LEU A 2 0.64 -3.96 3.66
N THR A 3 -0.56 -4.14 4.16
CA THR A 3 -1.32 -3.08 4.85
C THR A 3 -0.58 -2.58 6.09
N LEU A 4 -0.07 -3.49 6.92
CA LEU A 4 0.70 -3.14 8.12
C LEU A 4 2.05 -2.53 7.75
N TRP A 5 2.70 -3.05 6.73
CA TRP A 5 3.97 -2.49 6.24
C TRP A 5 3.79 -1.06 5.74
N CYS A 6 2.72 -0.79 5.00
CA CYS A 6 2.40 0.56 4.52
C CYS A 6 2.16 1.52 5.69
N SER A 7 1.36 1.11 6.67
CA SER A 7 1.08 1.90 7.87
C SER A 7 2.35 2.19 8.67
N ALA A 8 3.19 1.17 8.89
CA ALA A 8 4.45 1.32 9.60
C ALA A 8 5.44 2.24 8.85
N THR A 9 5.47 2.18 7.54
CA THR A 9 6.33 3.06 6.73
C THR A 9 5.89 4.52 6.85
N ILE A 10 4.59 4.79 6.83
CA ILE A 10 4.06 6.14 7.06
C ILE A 10 4.42 6.62 8.46
N ASP A 11 4.28 5.76 9.46
CA ASP A 11 4.63 6.07 10.86
C ASP A 11 6.11 6.39 11.03
N ASP A 12 6.99 5.60 10.42
CA ASP A 12 8.45 5.83 10.45
C ASP A 12 8.86 7.18 9.84
N LEU A 13 8.08 7.71 8.91
CA LEU A 13 8.29 9.01 8.29
C LEU A 13 7.59 10.16 9.02
N ASN A 14 7.03 9.92 10.19
CA ASN A 14 6.15 10.85 10.90
C ASN A 14 4.97 11.34 10.04
N GLY A 15 4.48 10.48 9.16
CA GLY A 15 3.54 10.86 8.12
C GLY A 15 2.21 11.37 8.63
N TRP A 16 1.68 10.77 9.68
CA TRP A 16 0.40 11.16 10.25
C TRP A 16 0.42 12.59 10.77
N GLU A 17 1.45 12.95 11.54
CA GLU A 17 1.63 14.29 12.07
C GLU A 17 1.92 15.31 10.96
N ARG A 18 2.72 14.94 9.97
CA ARG A 18 3.03 15.81 8.82
C ARG A 18 1.79 16.18 8.04
N ILE A 19 0.83 15.25 7.90
CA ILE A 19 -0.46 15.51 7.25
C ILE A 19 -1.35 16.39 8.12
N GLU A 20 -1.51 16.04 9.40
CA GLU A 20 -2.43 16.72 10.29
C GLU A 20 -2.00 18.16 10.60
N ASN A 21 -0.71 18.37 10.88
CA ASN A 21 -0.19 19.63 11.39
C ASN A 21 0.49 20.50 10.32
N ASN A 22 1.14 19.88 9.33
CA ASN A 22 1.99 20.59 8.38
C ASN A 22 1.46 20.54 6.95
N ASN A 23 0.42 19.78 6.67
CA ASN A 23 -0.19 19.62 5.34
C ASN A 23 0.83 19.20 4.25
N GLU A 24 1.79 18.35 4.60
CA GLU A 24 2.90 17.91 3.73
C GLU A 24 2.53 16.71 2.88
N PHE A 25 1.42 16.75 2.15
CA PHE A 25 0.94 15.62 1.34
C PHE A 25 1.90 15.25 0.21
N ALA A 26 2.34 16.22 -0.57
CA ALA A 26 3.16 15.98 -1.76
C ALA A 26 4.55 15.46 -1.39
N GLU A 27 5.17 16.03 -0.37
CA GLU A 27 6.48 15.62 0.12
C GLU A 27 6.46 14.20 0.67
N LEU A 28 5.46 13.89 1.49
CA LEU A 28 5.29 12.55 2.06
C LEU A 28 4.98 11.51 0.99
N GLU A 29 4.12 11.85 0.02
CA GLU A 29 3.80 10.97 -1.10
C GLU A 29 5.05 10.63 -1.92
N SER A 30 5.93 11.60 -2.16
CA SER A 30 7.19 11.38 -2.88
C SER A 30 8.12 10.43 -2.12
N GLU A 31 8.25 10.61 -0.81
CA GLU A 31 9.07 9.74 0.05
C GLU A 31 8.51 8.31 0.09
N LEU A 32 7.18 8.16 0.20
CA LEU A 32 6.52 6.86 0.17
C LEU A 32 6.68 6.18 -1.20
N SER A 33 6.58 6.92 -2.28
CA SER A 33 6.80 6.40 -3.63
C SER A 33 8.19 5.78 -3.76
N ASN A 34 9.22 6.42 -3.20
CA ASN A 34 10.57 5.86 -3.18
C ASN A 34 10.64 4.55 -2.37
N CYS A 35 9.98 4.50 -1.21
CA CYS A 35 9.90 3.27 -0.41
C CYS A 35 9.20 2.14 -1.17
N PHE A 36 8.09 2.44 -1.85
CA PHE A 36 7.33 1.47 -2.64
C PHE A 36 8.14 0.94 -3.83
N GLN A 37 8.87 1.82 -4.52
CA GLN A 37 9.75 1.42 -5.61
C GLN A 37 10.89 0.53 -5.12
N ASN A 38 11.49 0.82 -3.97
CA ASN A 38 12.52 -0.02 -3.39
C ASN A 38 11.99 -1.41 -3.03
N LEU A 39 10.78 -1.48 -2.46
CA LEU A 39 10.13 -2.76 -2.16
C LEU A 39 9.87 -3.56 -3.44
N THR A 40 9.26 -2.95 -4.46
CA THR A 40 8.94 -3.65 -5.71
C THR A 40 10.17 -4.10 -6.46
N LYS A 41 11.25 -3.31 -6.45
CA LYS A 41 12.54 -3.72 -7.01
C LYS A 41 13.12 -4.93 -6.28
N SER A 42 13.07 -4.94 -4.96
CA SER A 42 13.56 -6.07 -4.16
C SER A 42 12.74 -7.32 -4.41
N LEU A 43 11.42 -7.19 -4.50
CA LEU A 43 10.52 -8.31 -4.81
C LEU A 43 10.77 -8.87 -6.22
N ALA A 44 10.98 -8.01 -7.20
CA ALA A 44 11.25 -8.42 -8.57
C ALA A 44 12.63 -9.10 -8.73
N ALA A 45 13.61 -8.74 -7.89
CA ALA A 45 14.97 -9.26 -7.95
C ALA A 45 15.16 -10.56 -7.14
N THR A 46 14.23 -10.93 -6.27
CA THR A 46 14.39 -12.14 -5.45
C THR A 46 14.22 -13.43 -6.28
N PHE A 47 15.00 -14.44 -5.97
CA PHE A 47 14.85 -15.79 -6.52
C PHE A 47 13.89 -16.66 -5.69
N SER A 48 13.44 -16.15 -4.54
CA SER A 48 12.50 -16.85 -3.67
C SER A 48 11.07 -16.71 -4.17
N GLN A 49 10.28 -17.74 -3.94
CA GLN A 49 8.82 -17.63 -4.10
C GLN A 49 8.28 -16.78 -2.95
N VAL A 50 7.56 -15.71 -3.26
CA VAL A 50 7.02 -14.78 -2.28
C VAL A 50 5.50 -14.76 -2.37
N MET A 51 4.85 -14.87 -1.22
CA MET A 51 3.41 -14.71 -1.09
C MET A 51 3.13 -13.43 -0.29
N ILE A 52 2.35 -12.53 -0.87
CA ILE A 52 1.99 -11.25 -0.24
C ILE A 52 0.50 -11.24 0.07
N VAL A 53 0.19 -10.84 1.29
CA VAL A 53 -1.20 -10.62 1.73
C VAL A 53 -1.40 -9.14 1.96
N THR A 54 -2.51 -8.62 1.46
CA THR A 54 -2.89 -7.21 1.60
C THR A 54 -4.40 -7.08 1.74
N ASN A 55 -4.86 -5.89 2.10
CA ASN A 55 -6.28 -5.57 2.14
C ASN A 55 -6.65 -4.64 0.98
N GLU A 56 -7.83 -4.88 0.39
CA GLU A 56 -8.46 -3.92 -0.49
C GLU A 56 -9.28 -2.95 0.35
N VAL A 57 -8.89 -1.68 0.37
CA VAL A 57 -9.51 -0.64 1.21
C VAL A 57 -10.34 0.36 0.42
N GLY A 58 -10.50 0.15 -0.89
CA GLY A 58 -11.15 1.08 -1.81
C GLY A 58 -12.67 0.95 -1.93
N TYR A 59 -13.29 -0.07 -1.35
CA TYR A 59 -14.72 -0.35 -1.56
C TYR A 59 -15.67 0.45 -0.67
N GLY A 60 -15.19 1.07 0.38
CA GLY A 60 -16.04 1.87 1.27
C GLY A 60 -16.31 3.27 0.73
N ILE A 61 -17.17 4.02 1.45
CA ILE A 61 -17.34 5.44 1.20
C ILE A 61 -16.05 6.20 1.51
N VAL A 62 -15.90 7.40 0.93
CA VAL A 62 -14.71 8.23 1.15
C VAL A 62 -14.59 8.59 2.63
N PRO A 63 -13.45 8.30 3.28
CA PRO A 63 -13.26 8.60 4.69
C PRO A 63 -13.30 10.10 4.99
N GLU A 64 -13.81 10.46 6.16
CA GLU A 64 -13.90 11.84 6.61
C GLU A 64 -12.53 12.46 6.92
N LEU A 65 -11.66 11.69 7.59
CA LEU A 65 -10.35 12.16 8.00
C LEU A 65 -9.35 12.17 6.83
N ALA A 66 -8.58 13.25 6.71
CA ALA A 66 -7.55 13.40 5.67
C ALA A 66 -6.47 12.31 5.77
N THR A 67 -6.06 11.94 6.99
CA THR A 67 -5.09 10.87 7.22
C THR A 67 -5.60 9.53 6.72
N THR A 68 -6.87 9.22 6.94
CA THR A 68 -7.48 7.96 6.47
C THR A 68 -7.60 7.93 4.95
N ARG A 69 -7.98 9.06 4.31
CA ARG A 69 -7.99 9.17 2.85
C ARG A 69 -6.60 8.98 2.26
N PHE A 70 -5.60 9.62 2.86
CA PHE A 70 -4.21 9.49 2.44
C PHE A 70 -3.73 8.02 2.52
N PHE A 71 -3.98 7.36 3.64
CA PHE A 71 -3.63 5.94 3.81
C PHE A 71 -4.30 5.06 2.75
N ARG A 72 -5.60 5.25 2.52
CA ARG A 72 -6.36 4.53 1.51
C ARG A 72 -5.75 4.69 0.11
N ASP A 73 -5.39 5.91 -0.25
CA ASP A 73 -4.79 6.21 -1.55
C ASP A 73 -3.40 5.58 -1.69
N GLN A 74 -2.58 5.68 -0.65
CA GLN A 74 -1.22 5.13 -0.68
C GLN A 74 -1.23 3.60 -0.70
N LEU A 75 -2.06 2.96 0.09
CA LEU A 75 -2.20 1.50 0.07
C LEU A 75 -2.72 1.02 -1.29
N GLY A 76 -3.66 1.73 -1.88
CA GLY A 76 -4.16 1.44 -3.23
C GLY A 76 -3.04 1.51 -4.28
N LYS A 77 -2.22 2.53 -4.25
CA LYS A 77 -1.05 2.67 -5.14
C LYS A 77 -0.04 1.54 -4.94
N LEU A 78 0.23 1.19 -3.69
CA LEU A 78 1.13 0.09 -3.36
C LEU A 78 0.58 -1.26 -3.85
N ASN A 79 -0.71 -1.52 -3.65
CA ASN A 79 -1.37 -2.73 -4.14
C ASN A 79 -1.27 -2.85 -5.67
N ILE A 80 -1.48 -1.75 -6.40
CA ILE A 80 -1.35 -1.71 -7.86
C ILE A 80 0.10 -2.05 -8.27
N ALA A 81 1.08 -1.43 -7.62
CA ALA A 81 2.49 -1.65 -7.96
C ALA A 81 2.93 -3.10 -7.71
N VAL A 82 2.50 -3.70 -6.60
CA VAL A 82 2.82 -5.10 -6.28
C VAL A 82 2.08 -6.06 -7.20
N ALA A 83 0.82 -5.81 -7.50
CA ALA A 83 0.05 -6.63 -8.43
C ALA A 83 0.66 -6.62 -9.84
N ALA A 84 1.21 -5.49 -10.28
CA ALA A 84 1.84 -5.35 -11.60
C ALA A 84 3.03 -6.29 -11.79
N ILE A 85 3.82 -6.53 -10.74
CA ILE A 85 4.99 -7.42 -10.77
C ILE A 85 4.68 -8.87 -10.36
N SER A 86 3.46 -9.14 -9.89
CA SER A 86 3.03 -10.48 -9.47
C SER A 86 2.69 -11.34 -10.67
N GLY A 87 3.03 -12.63 -10.62
CA GLY A 87 2.62 -13.61 -11.62
C GLY A 87 1.15 -13.99 -11.52
N THR A 88 0.62 -14.01 -10.29
CA THR A 88 -0.77 -14.31 -9.99
C THR A 88 -1.29 -13.40 -8.88
N ALA A 89 -2.57 -13.06 -8.94
CA ALA A 89 -3.25 -12.28 -7.92
C ALA A 89 -4.67 -12.83 -7.69
N PHE A 90 -5.07 -12.90 -6.43
CA PHE A 90 -6.38 -13.39 -6.03
C PHE A 90 -7.05 -12.39 -5.10
N GLN A 91 -8.36 -12.25 -5.24
CA GLN A 91 -9.21 -11.64 -4.23
C GLN A 91 -9.85 -12.76 -3.41
N VAL A 92 -9.79 -12.64 -2.08
CA VAL A 92 -10.36 -13.65 -1.17
C VAL A 92 -11.50 -13.02 -0.39
N THR A 93 -12.69 -13.59 -0.52
CA THR A 93 -13.88 -13.17 0.22
C THR A 93 -14.48 -14.40 0.91
N ALA A 94 -14.68 -14.33 2.21
CA ALA A 94 -15.19 -15.46 3.02
C ALA A 94 -14.38 -16.75 2.79
N GLY A 95 -13.07 -16.65 2.68
CA GLY A 95 -12.18 -17.79 2.43
C GLY A 95 -12.20 -18.33 1.00
N ILE A 96 -12.96 -17.72 0.10
CA ILE A 96 -13.10 -18.16 -1.29
C ILE A 96 -12.24 -17.30 -2.20
N PRO A 97 -11.19 -17.85 -2.85
CA PRO A 97 -10.35 -17.11 -3.75
C PRO A 97 -10.99 -16.93 -5.12
N VAL A 98 -10.86 -15.73 -5.68
CA VAL A 98 -11.21 -15.43 -7.07
C VAL A 98 -9.95 -14.92 -7.75
N ARG A 99 -9.56 -15.54 -8.85
CA ARG A 99 -8.37 -15.14 -9.59
C ARG A 99 -8.63 -13.85 -10.36
N LEU A 100 -7.76 -12.87 -10.16
CA LEU A 100 -7.79 -11.57 -10.87
C LEU A 100 -6.74 -11.51 -11.98
N LYS A 101 -5.64 -12.23 -11.75
CA LYS A 101 -4.51 -12.21 -12.69
C LYS A 101 -3.82 -13.56 -12.77
#